data_85fd70960d5967c3f957b6fdc3a7d55f
#
_entry.id   85fd70960d5967c3f957b6fdc3a7d55f
#
_cell.length_a   1.000
_cell.length_b   1.000
_cell.length_c   1.000
_cell.angle_alpha   90.00
_cell.angle_beta   90.00
_cell.angle_gamma   90.00
#
_symmetry.space_group_name_H-M   'P 1'
#
loop_
_entity.id
_entity.type
_entity.pdbx_description
1 polymer ?
#
loop_
_entity_poly.entity_id
_entity_poly.type
_entity_poly.pdbx_seq_one_letter_code
_entity_poly.pdbx_strand_id
1 'polypeptide(L)'
;EKLSVKADGKLIFVELNEITAPSYYNHLYQGISKRRSSYSFWQYTKPRMQKAGSVLTMGMQYVEQQMLEKQSLSGDFDLVASASGSVKKLLTFAAKLDKELDEPSSKKLYSYSEDYGYGLTGWLKVVVENGRIRSCRFDEIFADNEEDIVHPELKKYYRQSKYDCPTYEDPFPSGWDRHAFLVGFRTQMDNLNLKVCATQNMLDLTGLPHAAGRDMGMIWDNPNPDHAHLDMDPKNRPMYPAFINYLRMAKVVLEEMRKDGVFQ
;
A
#
# COMPACT_ATOMS: atom_id res chain seq x y z
N GLU A 1 8.96 -5.96 -4.38
CA GLU A 1 8.65 -4.75 -5.15
C GLU A 1 9.61 -3.64 -4.72
N LYS A 2 10.18 -2.94 -5.68
CA LYS A 2 11.05 -1.81 -5.44
C LYS A 2 10.49 -0.62 -6.16
N LEU A 3 10.41 0.47 -5.46
CA LEU A 3 10.03 1.74 -6.06
C LEU A 3 11.10 2.77 -5.74
N SER A 4 11.67 3.32 -6.79
CA SER A 4 12.54 4.48 -6.69
C SER A 4 12.11 5.48 -7.74
N VAL A 5 12.06 6.75 -7.39
CA VAL A 5 11.60 7.82 -8.26
C VAL A 5 12.60 8.94 -8.28
N LYS A 6 12.98 9.40 -9.47
CA LYS A 6 13.75 10.63 -9.68
C LYS A 6 12.84 11.75 -10.15
N ALA A 7 13.04 12.95 -9.62
CA ALA A 7 12.46 14.18 -10.13
C ALA A 7 13.57 15.22 -10.26
N ASP A 8 13.63 15.90 -11.40
CA ASP A 8 14.66 16.90 -11.71
C ASP A 8 16.09 16.39 -11.50
N GLY A 9 16.33 15.12 -11.86
CA GLY A 9 17.61 14.45 -11.69
C GLY A 9 17.95 14.01 -10.27
N LYS A 10 17.07 14.29 -9.29
CA LYS A 10 17.28 13.93 -7.88
C LYS A 10 16.46 12.71 -7.51
N LEU A 11 17.06 11.82 -6.73
CA LEU A 11 16.37 10.71 -6.11
C LEU A 11 15.48 11.27 -4.97
N ILE A 12 14.16 11.19 -5.15
CA ILE A 12 13.18 11.76 -4.21
C ILE A 12 12.46 10.72 -3.38
N PHE A 13 12.48 9.45 -3.82
CA PHE A 13 11.80 8.37 -3.13
C PHE A 13 12.51 7.05 -3.36
N VAL A 14 12.67 6.28 -2.29
CA VAL A 14 13.13 4.89 -2.31
C VAL A 14 12.28 4.08 -1.35
N GLU A 15 11.79 2.94 -1.79
CA GLU A 15 11.13 1.95 -0.94
C GLU A 15 11.77 0.58 -1.15
N LEU A 16 12.36 0.03 -0.10
CA LEU A 16 12.85 -1.33 -0.06
C LEU A 16 11.77 -2.24 0.54
N ASN A 17 11.43 -3.32 -0.14
CA ASN A 17 10.49 -4.30 0.35
C ASN A 17 10.90 -5.70 -0.09
N GLU A 18 10.56 -6.69 0.70
CA GLU A 18 10.77 -8.10 0.39
C GLU A 18 9.44 -8.85 0.57
N ILE A 19 9.02 -9.57 -0.46
CA ILE A 19 7.84 -10.43 -0.41
C ILE A 19 8.31 -11.84 -0.04
N THR A 20 7.62 -12.48 0.89
CA THR A 20 7.88 -13.87 1.27
C THR A 20 7.52 -14.81 0.13
N ALA A 21 8.19 -15.94 0.06
CA ALA A 21 7.85 -16.96 -0.94
C ALA A 21 6.43 -17.51 -0.70
N PRO A 22 5.70 -17.91 -1.76
CA PRO A 22 4.42 -18.61 -1.63
C PRO A 22 4.50 -19.88 -0.79
N SER A 23 5.69 -20.51 -0.73
CA SER A 23 5.98 -21.68 0.08
C SER A 23 6.62 -21.37 1.44
N TYR A 24 6.46 -20.14 1.94
CA TYR A 24 7.04 -19.77 3.23
C TYR A 24 6.51 -20.65 4.35
N TYR A 25 7.38 -21.07 5.28
CA TYR A 25 7.05 -22.05 6.30
C TYR A 25 5.94 -21.63 7.28
N ASN A 26 5.76 -20.33 7.49
CA ASN A 26 4.62 -19.81 8.26
C ASN A 26 3.52 -19.36 7.28
N HIS A 27 2.40 -20.09 7.32
CA HIS A 27 1.28 -19.88 6.39
C HIS A 27 0.69 -18.47 6.44
N LEU A 28 0.72 -17.79 7.59
CA LEU A 28 0.23 -16.42 7.72
C LEU A 28 1.02 -15.41 6.88
N TYR A 29 2.25 -15.75 6.51
CA TYR A 29 3.15 -14.83 5.81
C TYR A 29 3.52 -15.30 4.41
N GLN A 30 2.76 -16.21 3.81
CA GLN A 30 3.03 -16.67 2.45
C GLN A 30 2.64 -15.63 1.42
N GLY A 31 3.57 -15.25 0.53
CA GLY A 31 3.34 -14.34 -0.58
C GLY A 31 3.01 -12.90 -0.19
N ILE A 32 3.36 -12.47 1.03
CA ILE A 32 3.05 -11.12 1.52
C ILE A 32 4.28 -10.28 1.77
N SER A 33 4.09 -8.96 1.81
CA SER A 33 5.11 -7.99 2.13
C SER A 33 5.64 -8.15 3.56
N LYS A 34 6.94 -8.25 3.71
CA LYS A 34 7.59 -8.24 5.04
C LYS A 34 7.54 -6.86 5.67
N ARG A 35 7.50 -5.80 4.85
CA ARG A 35 7.51 -4.42 5.30
C ARG A 35 6.15 -3.99 5.84
N ARG A 36 5.07 -4.34 5.13
CA ARG A 36 3.72 -3.81 5.36
C ARG A 36 2.78 -4.76 6.08
N SER A 37 3.29 -5.90 6.53
CA SER A 37 2.56 -6.86 7.35
C SER A 37 3.11 -6.90 8.77
N SER A 38 2.46 -7.65 9.64
CA SER A 38 2.97 -7.93 10.99
C SER A 38 4.25 -8.79 11.03
N TYR A 39 4.84 -9.13 9.87
CA TYR A 39 6.02 -9.98 9.76
C TYR A 39 7.19 -9.50 10.62
N SER A 40 7.50 -8.22 10.59
CA SER A 40 8.61 -7.64 11.34
C SER A 40 8.43 -7.79 12.85
N PHE A 41 7.21 -7.60 13.35
CA PHE A 41 6.88 -7.77 14.77
C PHE A 41 6.92 -9.23 15.17
N TRP A 42 6.37 -10.12 14.35
CA TRP A 42 6.47 -11.55 14.59
C TRP A 42 7.93 -12.03 14.64
N GLN A 43 8.80 -11.52 13.76
CA GLN A 43 10.23 -11.82 13.85
C GLN A 43 10.84 -11.29 15.14
N TYR A 44 10.40 -10.12 15.60
CA TYR A 44 10.90 -9.51 16.83
C TYR A 44 10.53 -10.29 18.10
N THR A 45 9.52 -11.15 18.06
CA THR A 45 9.22 -12.08 19.18
C THR A 45 10.32 -13.11 19.44
N LYS A 46 11.20 -13.33 18.46
CA LYS A 46 12.31 -14.29 18.61
C LYS A 46 13.44 -13.69 19.45
N PRO A 47 13.98 -14.41 20.44
CA PRO A 47 15.00 -13.89 21.37
C PRO A 47 16.22 -13.27 20.65
N ARG A 48 16.63 -13.85 19.52
CA ARG A 48 17.74 -13.34 18.71
C ARG A 48 17.45 -11.94 18.17
N MET A 49 16.23 -11.69 17.77
CA MET A 49 15.82 -10.40 17.19
C MET A 49 15.62 -9.34 18.27
N GLN A 50 15.12 -9.73 19.45
CA GLN A 50 15.01 -8.83 20.61
C GLN A 50 16.37 -8.31 21.05
N LYS A 51 17.41 -9.16 21.02
CA LYS A 51 18.80 -8.75 21.32
C LYS A 51 19.35 -7.72 20.32
N ALA A 52 18.86 -7.72 19.08
CA ALA A 52 19.30 -6.77 18.07
C ALA A 52 18.68 -5.38 18.25
N GLY A 53 17.60 -5.23 19.04
CA GLY A 53 16.99 -3.94 19.38
C GLY A 53 16.29 -3.22 18.22
N SER A 54 16.11 -3.88 17.06
CA SER A 54 15.49 -3.26 15.89
C SER A 54 14.68 -4.27 15.08
N VAL A 55 13.70 -3.80 14.35
CA VAL A 55 12.89 -4.60 13.42
C VAL A 55 13.31 -4.38 11.97
N LEU A 56 12.92 -5.31 11.09
CA LEU A 56 13.32 -5.31 9.68
C LEU A 56 12.98 -3.99 8.97
N THR A 57 11.78 -3.45 9.21
CA THR A 57 11.33 -2.18 8.60
C THR A 57 12.22 -1.01 8.96
N MET A 58 12.67 -0.91 10.21
CA MET A 58 13.62 0.14 10.63
C MET A 58 14.94 0.04 9.86
N GLY A 59 15.44 -1.19 9.67
CA GLY A 59 16.66 -1.38 8.88
C GLY A 59 16.51 -1.04 7.41
N MET A 60 15.34 -1.28 6.82
CA MET A 60 15.02 -0.85 5.46
C MET A 60 14.99 0.68 5.37
N GLN A 61 14.24 1.34 6.25
CA GLN A 61 14.11 2.80 6.29
C GLN A 61 15.46 3.50 6.49
N TYR A 62 16.31 2.95 7.35
CA TYR A 62 17.65 3.50 7.61
C TYR A 62 18.52 3.49 6.35
N VAL A 63 18.45 2.46 5.54
CA VAL A 63 19.20 2.39 4.28
C VAL A 63 18.56 3.27 3.20
N GLU A 64 17.24 3.33 3.13
CA GLU A 64 16.50 4.22 2.22
C GLU A 64 16.89 5.70 2.46
N GLN A 65 16.97 6.11 3.72
CA GLN A 65 17.40 7.45 4.07
C GLN A 65 18.82 7.72 3.58
N GLN A 66 19.76 6.79 3.80
CA GLN A 66 21.12 6.93 3.28
C GLN A 66 21.18 7.03 1.76
N MET A 67 20.35 6.26 1.04
CA MET A 67 20.23 6.33 -0.42
C MET A 67 19.75 7.71 -0.87
N LEU A 68 18.77 8.29 -0.20
CA LEU A 68 18.27 9.63 -0.48
C LEU A 68 19.33 10.71 -0.17
N GLU A 69 20.02 10.60 0.94
CA GLU A 69 21.11 11.53 1.32
C GLU A 69 22.28 11.47 0.34
N LYS A 70 22.68 10.26 -0.06
CA LYS A 70 23.79 10.03 -1.01
C LYS A 70 23.36 10.20 -2.47
N GLN A 71 22.07 10.34 -2.74
CA GLN A 71 21.51 10.42 -4.08
C GLN A 71 21.93 9.27 -5.00
N SER A 72 22.07 8.07 -4.43
CA SER A 72 22.46 6.85 -5.15
C SER A 72 21.80 5.62 -4.54
N LEU A 73 21.45 4.67 -5.39
CA LEU A 73 20.95 3.35 -4.99
C LEU A 73 22.08 2.32 -4.87
N SER A 74 23.32 2.71 -5.18
CA SER A 74 24.51 1.87 -5.11
C SER A 74 25.57 2.49 -4.19
N GLY A 75 26.45 1.64 -3.66
CA GLY A 75 27.55 2.05 -2.78
C GLY A 75 27.49 1.37 -1.41
N ASP A 76 28.32 1.87 -0.51
CA ASP A 76 28.38 1.37 0.86
C ASP A 76 27.33 2.05 1.75
N PHE A 77 26.50 1.25 2.38
CA PHE A 77 25.47 1.69 3.32
C PHE A 77 25.62 0.99 4.65
N ASP A 78 25.45 1.75 5.72
CA ASP A 78 25.44 1.21 7.07
C ASP A 78 24.18 0.35 7.30
N LEU A 79 24.37 -0.81 7.92
CA LEU A 79 23.31 -1.79 8.11
C LEU A 79 22.98 -1.99 9.57
N VAL A 80 21.69 -2.08 9.88
CA VAL A 80 21.22 -2.43 11.21
C VAL A 80 21.25 -3.93 11.41
N ALA A 81 21.73 -4.38 12.57
CA ALA A 81 22.02 -5.79 12.86
C ALA A 81 20.85 -6.77 12.61
N SER A 82 19.61 -6.37 12.90
CA SER A 82 18.42 -7.21 12.73
C SER A 82 17.96 -7.34 11.27
N ALA A 83 18.32 -6.39 10.42
CA ALA A 83 17.85 -6.28 9.03
C ALA A 83 18.92 -6.68 8.00
N SER A 84 20.18 -6.86 8.41
CA SER A 84 21.33 -6.99 7.51
C SER A 84 21.18 -8.08 6.44
N GLY A 85 20.59 -9.22 6.76
CA GLY A 85 20.42 -10.32 5.80
C GLY A 85 19.47 -10.00 4.65
N SER A 86 18.30 -9.44 4.93
CA SER A 86 17.32 -9.04 3.92
C SER A 86 17.80 -7.79 3.16
N VAL A 87 18.30 -6.80 3.87
CA VAL A 87 18.76 -5.54 3.27
C VAL A 87 19.93 -5.77 2.32
N LYS A 88 20.93 -6.60 2.64
CA LYS A 88 22.03 -6.95 1.72
C LYS A 88 21.53 -7.48 0.38
N LYS A 89 20.51 -8.36 0.39
CA LYS A 89 19.91 -8.85 -0.85
C LYS A 89 19.24 -7.72 -1.63
N LEU A 90 18.53 -6.84 -0.92
CA LEU A 90 17.86 -5.69 -1.54
C LEU A 90 18.86 -4.72 -2.17
N LEU A 91 20.01 -4.47 -1.54
CA LEU A 91 21.08 -3.63 -2.08
C LEU A 91 21.59 -4.13 -3.42
N THR A 92 21.77 -5.45 -3.58
CA THR A 92 22.18 -6.04 -4.86
C THR A 92 21.22 -5.70 -6.00
N PHE A 93 19.95 -5.63 -5.72
CA PHE A 93 18.95 -5.24 -6.71
C PHE A 93 18.85 -3.71 -6.85
N ALA A 94 19.02 -2.95 -5.78
CA ALA A 94 19.02 -1.50 -5.83
C ALA A 94 20.14 -0.98 -6.77
N ALA A 95 21.33 -1.54 -6.66
CA ALA A 95 22.44 -1.22 -7.52
C ALA A 95 22.19 -1.51 -9.03
N LYS A 96 21.32 -2.48 -9.34
CA LYS A 96 20.89 -2.71 -10.75
C LYS A 96 19.93 -1.61 -11.21
N LEU A 97 19.02 -1.16 -10.33
CA LEU A 97 18.08 -0.08 -10.66
C LEU A 97 18.78 1.28 -10.83
N ASP A 98 19.91 1.51 -10.16
CA ASP A 98 20.63 2.78 -10.23
C ASP A 98 20.98 3.14 -11.69
N LYS A 99 21.36 2.16 -12.47
CA LYS A 99 21.64 2.32 -13.92
C LYS A 99 20.39 2.57 -14.76
N GLU A 100 19.27 1.94 -14.37
CA GLU A 100 18.01 2.07 -15.10
C GLU A 100 17.30 3.40 -14.85
N LEU A 101 17.60 4.07 -13.72
CA LEU A 101 16.96 5.33 -13.37
C LEU A 101 17.39 6.51 -14.26
N ASP A 102 18.52 6.41 -14.93
CA ASP A 102 19.03 7.45 -15.83
C ASP A 102 18.51 7.27 -17.27
N GLU A 103 17.91 6.13 -17.57
CA GLU A 103 17.28 5.88 -18.86
C GLU A 103 15.89 6.53 -18.95
N PRO A 104 15.56 7.21 -20.06
CA PRO A 104 14.22 7.74 -20.25
C PRO A 104 13.15 6.66 -20.17
N SER A 105 12.13 6.88 -19.37
CA SER A 105 11.01 5.95 -19.20
C SER A 105 9.73 6.49 -19.84
N SER A 106 9.02 5.65 -20.58
CA SER A 106 7.67 5.93 -21.06
C SER A 106 6.61 5.83 -19.94
N LYS A 107 7.03 5.41 -18.74
CA LYS A 107 6.13 5.26 -17.59
C LYS A 107 6.13 6.54 -16.75
N LYS A 108 4.93 6.97 -16.39
CA LYS A 108 4.69 8.02 -15.40
C LYS A 108 4.05 7.41 -14.16
N LEU A 109 4.53 7.79 -12.99
CA LEU A 109 3.94 7.41 -11.71
C LEU A 109 3.19 8.61 -11.14
N TYR A 110 1.92 8.40 -10.81
CA TYR A 110 1.11 9.30 -10.01
C TYR A 110 0.92 8.66 -8.64
N SER A 111 1.27 9.37 -7.59
CA SER A 111 1.11 8.89 -6.22
C SER A 111 0.50 9.96 -5.36
N TYR A 112 -0.53 9.60 -4.62
CA TYR A 112 -1.20 10.49 -3.69
C TYR A 112 -1.44 9.78 -2.37
N SER A 113 -1.17 10.45 -1.27
CA SER A 113 -1.47 9.96 0.07
C SER A 113 -2.31 10.97 0.82
N GLU A 114 -3.22 10.49 1.64
CA GLU A 114 -4.13 11.31 2.43
C GLU A 114 -4.26 10.72 3.84
N ASP A 115 -3.91 11.52 4.83
CA ASP A 115 -4.19 11.20 6.23
C ASP A 115 -5.67 11.50 6.52
N TYR A 116 -6.39 10.49 7.00
CA TYR A 116 -7.81 10.62 7.31
C TYR A 116 -8.07 11.20 8.71
N GLY A 117 -7.03 11.45 9.51
CA GLY A 117 -7.12 12.08 10.83
C GLY A 117 -7.61 11.18 11.95
N TYR A 118 -7.65 9.85 11.77
CA TYR A 118 -8.06 8.88 12.79
C TYR A 118 -7.13 7.66 12.89
N GLY A 119 -5.88 7.87 12.51
CA GLY A 119 -4.83 6.84 12.54
C GLY A 119 -4.85 5.91 11.33
N LEU A 120 -5.32 6.39 10.20
CA LEU A 120 -5.33 5.66 8.93
C LEU A 120 -4.98 6.60 7.77
N THR A 121 -4.01 6.22 6.97
CA THR A 121 -3.55 6.95 5.78
C THR A 121 -3.86 6.15 4.54
N GLY A 122 -4.58 6.75 3.59
CA GLY A 122 -4.76 6.20 2.25
C GLY A 122 -3.55 6.45 1.37
N TRP A 123 -3.27 5.51 0.49
CA TRP A 123 -2.20 5.61 -0.49
C TRP A 123 -2.63 5.08 -1.84
N LEU A 124 -2.74 5.96 -2.83
CA LEU A 124 -3.08 5.61 -4.20
C LEU A 124 -1.87 5.81 -5.11
N LYS A 125 -1.52 4.76 -5.88
CA LYS A 125 -0.48 4.77 -6.90
C LYS A 125 -1.05 4.37 -8.24
N VAL A 126 -0.78 5.17 -9.26
CA VAL A 126 -1.21 4.89 -10.64
C VAL A 126 0.02 4.94 -11.55
N VAL A 127 0.26 3.87 -12.28
CA VAL A 127 1.31 3.82 -13.30
C VAL A 127 0.67 3.94 -14.67
N VAL A 128 1.12 4.92 -15.44
CA VAL A 128 0.70 5.15 -16.83
C VAL A 128 1.87 4.90 -17.75
N GLU A 129 1.63 4.19 -18.84
CA GLU A 129 2.60 3.93 -19.91
C GLU A 129 1.93 4.13 -21.28
N ASN A 130 2.51 4.97 -22.11
CA ASN A 130 1.97 5.30 -23.43
C ASN A 130 0.50 5.73 -23.39
N GLY A 131 0.15 6.59 -22.44
CA GLY A 131 -1.21 7.13 -22.26
C GLY A 131 -2.23 6.12 -21.69
N ARG A 132 -1.81 4.96 -21.24
CA ARG A 132 -2.70 3.93 -20.67
C ARG A 132 -2.32 3.58 -19.23
N ILE A 133 -3.31 3.44 -18.37
CA ILE A 133 -3.13 2.93 -17.01
C ILE A 133 -2.68 1.47 -17.09
N ARG A 134 -1.55 1.17 -16.47
CA ARG A 134 -0.98 -0.18 -16.35
C ARG A 134 -1.12 -0.75 -14.95
N SER A 135 -1.29 0.12 -13.96
CA SER A 135 -1.51 -0.28 -12.58
C SER A 135 -2.26 0.83 -11.85
N CYS A 136 -3.22 0.43 -11.02
CA CYS A 136 -3.96 1.31 -10.12
C CYS A 136 -4.02 0.60 -8.76
N ARG A 137 -3.13 0.98 -7.85
CA ARG A 137 -3.02 0.34 -6.53
C ARG A 137 -3.44 1.30 -5.44
N PHE A 138 -4.44 0.89 -4.69
CA PHE A 138 -4.90 1.58 -3.51
C PHE A 138 -4.63 0.75 -2.27
N ASP A 139 -4.22 1.40 -1.19
CA ASP A 139 -3.98 0.79 0.11
C ASP A 139 -4.35 1.77 1.22
N GLU A 140 -4.60 1.24 2.39
CA GLU A 140 -4.80 1.99 3.62
C GLU A 140 -3.87 1.46 4.69
N ILE A 141 -3.07 2.36 5.28
CA ILE A 141 -1.99 2.02 6.21
C ILE A 141 -2.31 2.61 7.58
N PHE A 142 -2.31 1.77 8.60
CA PHE A 142 -2.52 2.20 9.97
C PHE A 142 -1.31 2.97 10.52
N ALA A 143 -1.60 3.94 11.39
CA ALA A 143 -0.60 4.79 12.03
C ALA A 143 0.49 3.98 12.73
N ASP A 144 1.66 4.58 12.86
CA ASP A 144 2.83 3.98 13.49
C ASP A 144 2.68 3.78 15.00
N ASN A 145 1.86 4.61 15.64
CA ASN A 145 1.55 4.50 17.05
C ASN A 145 0.13 3.99 17.24
N GLU A 146 -0.03 3.02 18.10
CA GLU A 146 -1.33 2.47 18.49
C GLU A 146 -2.29 3.54 19.03
N GLU A 147 -1.75 4.54 19.75
CA GLU A 147 -2.52 5.62 20.35
C GLU A 147 -3.20 6.54 19.32
N ASP A 148 -2.61 6.68 18.13
CA ASP A 148 -3.16 7.50 17.05
C ASP A 148 -4.36 6.86 16.35
N ILE A 149 -4.60 5.56 16.59
CA ILE A 149 -5.73 4.84 16.03
C ILE A 149 -6.96 5.01 16.93
N VAL A 150 -7.95 5.74 16.43
CA VAL A 150 -9.13 6.14 17.20
C VAL A 150 -10.00 4.94 17.61
N HIS A 151 -10.14 3.94 16.73
CA HIS A 151 -10.96 2.75 16.98
C HIS A 151 -10.20 1.69 17.75
N PRO A 152 -10.61 1.33 18.99
CA PRO A 152 -9.87 0.39 19.84
C PRO A 152 -9.67 -0.98 19.19
N GLU A 153 -10.67 -1.48 18.46
CA GLU A 153 -10.63 -2.78 17.78
C GLU A 153 -9.62 -2.83 16.62
N LEU A 154 -9.23 -1.65 16.08
CA LEU A 154 -8.27 -1.53 14.98
C LEU A 154 -6.84 -1.29 15.48
N LYS A 155 -6.63 -0.94 16.73
CA LYS A 155 -5.30 -0.66 17.32
C LYS A 155 -4.31 -1.81 17.12
N LYS A 156 -4.79 -3.05 17.15
CA LYS A 156 -3.99 -4.26 16.87
C LYS A 156 -3.31 -4.29 15.50
N TYR A 157 -3.77 -3.44 14.57
CA TYR A 157 -3.22 -3.35 13.21
C TYR A 157 -2.21 -2.21 13.04
N TYR A 158 -1.81 -1.51 14.09
CA TYR A 158 -0.85 -0.41 14.00
C TYR A 158 0.37 -0.78 13.14
N ARG A 159 0.86 0.17 12.35
CA ARG A 159 1.92 0.03 11.35
C ARG A 159 1.65 -0.92 10.19
N GLN A 160 0.48 -1.51 10.12
CA GLN A 160 0.16 -2.48 9.09
C GLN A 160 -0.63 -1.85 7.97
N SER A 161 -0.40 -2.32 6.76
CA SER A 161 -1.24 -2.06 5.62
C SER A 161 -2.44 -3.02 5.63
N LYS A 162 -3.61 -2.53 5.26
CA LYS A 162 -4.78 -3.41 5.10
C LYS A 162 -4.57 -4.45 4.01
N TYR A 163 -3.87 -4.07 2.94
CA TYR A 163 -3.58 -4.96 1.83
C TYR A 163 -2.65 -6.12 2.22
N ASP A 164 -1.62 -5.84 3.01
CA ASP A 164 -0.59 -6.81 3.39
C ASP A 164 -0.84 -7.48 4.75
N CYS A 165 -1.93 -7.13 5.46
CA CYS A 165 -2.26 -7.71 6.75
C CYS A 165 -3.15 -8.96 6.58
N PRO A 166 -2.63 -10.17 6.87
CA PRO A 166 -3.39 -11.42 6.64
C PRO A 166 -4.66 -11.51 7.47
N THR A 167 -4.65 -10.95 8.66
CA THR A 167 -5.79 -11.00 9.57
C THR A 167 -6.85 -9.95 9.26
N TYR A 168 -6.51 -8.95 8.46
CA TYR A 168 -7.46 -7.95 7.97
C TYR A 168 -8.20 -8.43 6.71
N GLU A 169 -7.63 -9.40 5.99
CA GLU A 169 -8.20 -9.95 4.76
C GLU A 169 -9.50 -10.72 5.01
N ASP A 170 -9.68 -11.35 6.19
CA ASP A 170 -10.92 -12.06 6.48
C ASP A 170 -12.04 -11.09 6.89
N PRO A 171 -13.02 -10.81 6.02
CA PRO A 171 -14.12 -9.92 6.33
C PRO A 171 -15.12 -10.52 7.33
N PHE A 172 -15.00 -11.82 7.66
CA PHE A 172 -15.97 -12.56 8.46
C PHE A 172 -15.33 -13.41 9.57
N PRO A 173 -14.57 -12.83 10.49
CA PRO A 173 -13.87 -13.60 11.52
C PRO A 173 -14.81 -14.36 12.46
N SER A 174 -16.11 -14.04 12.48
CA SER A 174 -17.10 -14.57 13.43
C SER A 174 -18.28 -15.32 12.81
N GLY A 175 -18.16 -15.85 11.60
CA GLY A 175 -19.18 -16.74 11.02
C GLY A 175 -20.44 -16.05 10.48
N TRP A 176 -20.34 -14.80 10.09
CA TRP A 176 -21.42 -14.12 9.36
C TRP A 176 -21.74 -14.83 8.04
N ASP A 177 -22.99 -14.68 7.59
CA ASP A 177 -23.42 -15.24 6.31
C ASP A 177 -22.58 -14.67 5.15
N ARG A 178 -21.83 -15.55 4.50
CA ARG A 178 -20.87 -15.19 3.46
C ARG A 178 -21.57 -15.20 2.11
N HIS A 179 -21.97 -14.03 1.65
CA HIS A 179 -22.40 -13.88 0.26
C HIS A 179 -21.19 -14.01 -0.68
N ALA A 180 -21.40 -14.60 -1.84
CA ALA A 180 -20.33 -14.89 -2.82
C ALA A 180 -19.56 -13.64 -3.30
N PHE A 181 -20.11 -12.44 -3.09
CA PHE A 181 -19.50 -11.18 -3.50
C PHE A 181 -18.78 -10.43 -2.38
N LEU A 182 -18.84 -10.93 -1.16
CA LEU A 182 -18.17 -10.31 -0.02
C LEU A 182 -16.77 -10.86 0.10
N VAL A 183 -15.78 -10.01 -0.03
CA VAL A 183 -14.36 -10.38 -0.03
C VAL A 183 -13.55 -9.42 0.83
N GLY A 184 -12.36 -9.85 1.22
CA GLY A 184 -11.44 -9.04 1.99
C GLY A 184 -10.83 -7.88 1.20
N PHE A 185 -10.13 -7.01 1.90
CA PHE A 185 -9.58 -5.76 1.36
C PHE A 185 -8.66 -6.01 0.16
N ARG A 186 -7.71 -6.95 0.28
CA ARG A 186 -6.76 -7.28 -0.80
C ARG A 186 -7.50 -7.70 -2.07
N THR A 187 -8.44 -8.61 -1.93
CA THR A 187 -9.21 -9.11 -3.09
C THR A 187 -10.00 -7.99 -3.75
N GLN A 188 -10.58 -7.07 -2.97
CA GLN A 188 -11.25 -5.89 -3.53
C GLN A 188 -10.28 -5.03 -4.33
N MET A 189 -9.09 -4.75 -3.80
CA MET A 189 -8.08 -3.88 -4.43
C MET A 189 -7.45 -4.53 -5.66
N ASP A 190 -7.27 -5.84 -5.66
CA ASP A 190 -6.81 -6.58 -6.84
C ASP A 190 -7.85 -6.51 -7.98
N ASN A 191 -9.12 -6.69 -7.67
CA ASN A 191 -10.20 -6.54 -8.65
C ASN A 191 -10.33 -5.10 -9.15
N LEU A 192 -10.18 -4.11 -8.27
CA LEU A 192 -10.12 -2.69 -8.66
C LEU A 192 -9.00 -2.44 -9.67
N ASN A 193 -7.79 -2.91 -9.37
CA ASN A 193 -6.64 -2.76 -10.27
C ASN A 193 -6.92 -3.39 -11.65
N LEU A 194 -7.43 -4.62 -11.67
CA LEU A 194 -7.77 -5.31 -12.91
C LEU A 194 -8.82 -4.55 -13.72
N LYS A 195 -9.88 -4.08 -13.07
CA LYS A 195 -10.96 -3.32 -13.72
C LYS A 195 -10.45 -2.01 -14.29
N VAL A 196 -9.75 -1.20 -13.50
CA VAL A 196 -9.21 0.09 -13.95
C VAL A 196 -8.24 -0.08 -15.11
N CYS A 197 -7.37 -1.09 -15.07
CA CYS A 197 -6.46 -1.38 -16.18
C CYS A 197 -7.20 -1.82 -17.45
N ALA A 198 -8.31 -2.56 -17.31
CA ALA A 198 -9.11 -3.00 -18.45
C ALA A 198 -9.96 -1.87 -19.05
N THR A 199 -10.66 -1.12 -18.21
CA THR A 199 -11.62 -0.08 -18.64
C THR A 199 -10.98 1.27 -18.86
N GLN A 200 -9.80 1.52 -18.30
CA GLN A 200 -9.13 2.83 -18.28
C GLN A 200 -9.97 3.91 -17.56
N ASN A 201 -10.88 3.51 -16.69
CA ASN A 201 -11.75 4.40 -15.93
C ASN A 201 -11.57 4.14 -14.43
N MET A 202 -10.95 5.10 -13.74
CA MET A 202 -10.68 5.02 -12.30
C MET A 202 -11.93 5.24 -11.45
N LEU A 203 -13.00 5.81 -12.00
CA LEU A 203 -14.22 6.15 -11.25
C LEU A 203 -15.33 5.11 -11.42
N ASP A 204 -15.17 4.13 -12.31
CA ASP A 204 -16.15 3.08 -12.49
C ASP A 204 -15.89 1.88 -11.57
N LEU A 205 -16.70 1.74 -10.53
CA LEU A 205 -16.63 0.64 -9.56
C LEU A 205 -17.74 -0.41 -9.77
N THR A 206 -18.54 -0.30 -10.83
CA THR A 206 -19.64 -1.24 -11.08
C THR A 206 -19.14 -2.68 -11.20
N GLY A 207 -19.84 -3.62 -10.57
CA GLY A 207 -19.51 -5.03 -10.62
C GLY A 207 -18.28 -5.48 -9.84
N LEU A 208 -17.67 -4.59 -9.03
CA LEU A 208 -16.58 -5.00 -8.14
C LEU A 208 -17.12 -5.75 -6.91
N PRO A 209 -16.35 -6.72 -6.38
CA PRO A 209 -16.74 -7.44 -5.17
C PRO A 209 -16.71 -6.55 -3.93
N HIS A 210 -17.59 -6.84 -2.99
CA HIS A 210 -17.82 -6.04 -1.79
C HIS A 210 -17.06 -6.54 -0.57
N ALA A 211 -16.77 -5.63 0.38
CA ALA A 211 -16.52 -6.00 1.75
C ALA A 211 -17.83 -6.06 2.57
N ALA A 212 -17.80 -6.73 3.70
CA ALA A 212 -18.94 -6.76 4.61
C ALA A 212 -19.25 -5.35 5.18
N GLY A 213 -20.50 -4.92 5.04
CA GLY A 213 -20.99 -3.68 5.62
C GLY A 213 -22.47 -3.50 5.32
N ARG A 214 -23.24 -2.95 6.26
CA ARG A 214 -24.70 -2.89 6.15
C ARG A 214 -25.20 -1.99 5.03
N ASP A 215 -24.44 -0.94 4.70
CA ASP A 215 -24.86 0.09 3.74
C ASP A 215 -24.16 -0.06 2.39
N MET A 216 -23.58 -1.21 2.16
CA MET A 216 -22.75 -1.47 0.97
C MET A 216 -23.54 -1.58 -0.32
N GLY A 217 -24.76 -2.11 -0.28
CA GLY A 217 -25.60 -2.31 -1.47
C GLY A 217 -25.78 -1.04 -2.28
N MET A 218 -26.12 0.06 -1.61
CA MET A 218 -26.35 1.34 -2.30
C MET A 218 -25.08 1.91 -2.96
N ILE A 219 -23.92 1.65 -2.39
CA ILE A 219 -22.64 2.14 -2.92
C ILE A 219 -22.16 1.27 -4.08
N TRP A 220 -22.43 -0.02 -3.99
CA TRP A 220 -22.00 -0.98 -5.01
C TRP A 220 -22.86 -1.03 -6.24
N ASP A 221 -24.17 -1.03 -6.04
CA ASP A 221 -25.12 -1.12 -7.15
C ASP A 221 -25.14 0.19 -7.96
N ASN A 222 -24.79 1.29 -7.34
CA ASN A 222 -24.65 2.58 -7.98
C ASN A 222 -23.53 3.40 -7.33
N PRO A 223 -22.25 3.07 -7.59
CA PRO A 223 -21.13 3.79 -7.04
C PRO A 223 -21.11 5.21 -7.60
N ASN A 224 -21.71 6.13 -6.90
CA ASN A 224 -21.66 7.54 -7.25
C ASN A 224 -20.35 8.12 -6.72
N PRO A 225 -19.44 8.61 -7.59
CA PRO A 225 -18.24 9.31 -7.14
C PRO A 225 -18.52 10.47 -6.18
N ASP A 226 -19.71 11.04 -6.21
CA ASP A 226 -20.11 12.12 -5.31
C ASP A 226 -20.31 11.64 -3.88
N HIS A 227 -20.51 10.35 -3.63
CA HIS A 227 -20.52 9.79 -2.30
C HIS A 227 -19.14 9.85 -1.60
N ALA A 228 -18.07 10.07 -2.35
CA ALA A 228 -16.73 10.24 -1.77
C ALA A 228 -16.60 11.50 -0.88
N HIS A 229 -17.53 12.44 -0.96
CA HIS A 229 -17.57 13.65 -0.13
C HIS A 229 -18.56 13.55 1.03
N LEU A 230 -19.33 12.48 1.13
CA LEU A 230 -20.17 12.29 2.28
C LEU A 230 -19.30 12.40 3.51
N ASP A 231 -19.46 13.53 4.17
CA ASP A 231 -18.66 13.85 5.33
C ASP A 231 -19.04 12.89 6.43
N MET A 232 -18.03 12.29 6.87
CA MET A 232 -18.11 11.21 7.78
C MET A 232 -17.52 11.72 9.07
N ASP A 233 -18.28 11.63 10.12
CA ASP A 233 -17.66 11.73 11.43
C ASP A 233 -16.37 10.90 11.39
N PRO A 234 -15.21 11.50 11.66
CA PRO A 234 -13.93 10.79 11.63
C PRO A 234 -13.95 9.50 12.43
N LYS A 235 -14.75 9.44 13.50
CA LYS A 235 -14.92 8.23 14.32
C LYS A 235 -15.60 7.07 13.58
N ASN A 236 -16.37 7.38 12.56
CA ASN A 236 -17.10 6.39 11.76
C ASN A 236 -16.38 6.04 10.45
N ARG A 237 -15.40 6.84 10.03
CA ARG A 237 -14.66 6.62 8.76
C ARG A 237 -14.07 5.22 8.60
N PRO A 238 -13.47 4.58 9.63
CA PRO A 238 -12.95 3.21 9.48
C PRO A 238 -14.02 2.17 9.15
N MET A 239 -15.28 2.49 9.41
CA MET A 239 -16.42 1.62 9.09
C MET A 239 -16.87 1.77 7.64
N TYR A 240 -16.35 2.78 6.93
CA TYR A 240 -16.71 3.00 5.53
C TYR A 240 -15.95 2.10 4.57
N PRO A 241 -16.60 1.75 3.46
CA PRO A 241 -15.94 1.01 2.41
C PRO A 241 -14.71 1.76 1.90
N ALA A 242 -13.62 1.05 1.76
CA ALA A 242 -12.36 1.59 1.22
C ALA A 242 -12.55 2.30 -0.14
N PHE A 243 -13.55 1.89 -0.91
CA PHE A 243 -13.86 2.51 -2.20
C PHE A 243 -14.35 3.97 -2.12
N ILE A 244 -14.94 4.41 -1.01
CA ILE A 244 -15.26 5.83 -0.81
C ILE A 244 -13.97 6.65 -0.70
N ASN A 245 -13.04 6.17 0.11
CA ASN A 245 -11.72 6.80 0.25
C ASN A 245 -10.95 6.76 -1.09
N TYR A 246 -10.98 5.61 -1.76
CA TYR A 246 -10.39 5.46 -3.09
C TYR A 246 -10.95 6.49 -4.10
N LEU A 247 -12.28 6.61 -4.22
CA LEU A 247 -12.90 7.54 -5.18
C LEU A 247 -12.49 8.99 -4.94
N ARG A 248 -12.39 9.40 -3.68
CA ARG A 248 -11.93 10.74 -3.31
C ARG A 248 -10.50 10.96 -3.80
N MET A 249 -9.61 10.04 -3.52
CA MET A 249 -8.21 10.10 -3.93
C MET A 249 -8.04 9.95 -5.44
N ALA A 250 -8.85 9.09 -6.08
CA ALA A 250 -8.84 8.90 -7.53
C ALA A 250 -9.19 10.19 -8.29
N LYS A 251 -10.13 11.00 -7.79
CA LYS A 251 -10.45 12.30 -8.38
C LYS A 251 -9.23 13.24 -8.39
N VAL A 252 -8.48 13.30 -7.28
CA VAL A 252 -7.26 14.12 -7.19
C VAL A 252 -6.21 13.65 -8.19
N VAL A 253 -5.94 12.34 -8.24
CA VAL A 253 -4.95 11.78 -9.17
C VAL A 253 -5.36 11.99 -10.63
N LEU A 254 -6.64 11.83 -10.96
CA LEU A 254 -7.15 12.08 -12.32
C LEU A 254 -7.00 13.53 -12.75
N GLU A 255 -7.17 14.46 -11.82
CA GLU A 255 -6.96 15.89 -12.13
C GLU A 255 -5.49 16.17 -12.48
N GLU A 256 -4.54 15.61 -11.76
CA GLU A 256 -3.12 15.72 -12.08
C GLU A 256 -2.77 15.04 -13.42
N MET A 257 -3.35 13.86 -13.67
CA MET A 257 -3.17 13.17 -14.94
C MET A 257 -3.71 13.98 -16.14
N ARG A 258 -4.83 14.71 -15.96
CA ARG A 258 -5.37 15.62 -16.99
C ARG A 258 -4.48 16.83 -17.22
N LYS A 259 -3.93 17.43 -16.16
CA LYS A 259 -2.96 18.54 -16.30
C LYS A 259 -1.74 18.12 -17.11
N ASP A 260 -1.31 16.87 -16.97
CA ASP A 260 -0.22 16.26 -17.73
C ASP A 260 -0.61 15.79 -19.14
N GLY A 261 -1.87 15.97 -19.55
CA GLY A 261 -2.37 15.56 -20.86
C GLY A 261 -2.51 14.04 -21.06
N VAL A 262 -2.55 13.27 -19.97
CA VAL A 262 -2.69 11.79 -20.03
C VAL A 262 -4.11 11.38 -20.40
N PHE A 263 -5.10 12.13 -19.94
CA PHE A 263 -6.51 11.97 -20.30
C PHE A 263 -7.10 13.32 -20.69
N GLN A 264 -7.97 13.30 -21.70
CA GLN A 264 -8.77 14.44 -22.11
C GLN A 264 -10.09 14.47 -21.34
#